data_538d4022779ab14b3ca04a8ea465dbea
#
_entry.id   538d4022779ab14b3ca04a8ea465dbea
#
_cell.length_a   1.000
_cell.length_b   1.000
_cell.length_c   1.000
_cell.angle_alpha   90.00
_cell.angle_beta   90.00
_cell.angle_gamma   90.00
#
_symmetry.space_group_name_H-M   'P 1'
#
loop_
_entity.id
_entity.type
_entity.pdbx_description
1 polymer ?
#
loop_
_entity_poly.entity_id
_entity_poly.type
_entity_poly.pdbx_seq_one_letter_code
_entity_poly.pdbx_strand_id
1 'polypeptide(L)'
;MELRHLRYFQALAQTLNFTRAAERLHIAQPPLSRQIQQLEDELGVQLLERARPLRLTEAGRYFHEHSSTLLHQLDTLCENTRRIGLGKKTWLGIGFAPSTLYGVLPELIRRLRSPDAELELELGLSEMTTVQQVEALKAGRIDVGFGRIRIDDPAVAQRVLREDRLIAVLPAGHPLLGRTVSLADLAHEPFVLYPGNPRPSYADHVLALFSSHGLSIKVAQWTNELQTAIGLVAAGIGITLVPESVQILHRDDIGYVSLVEENATSPIILSRRVGDVSPGVMHCLEVIALLRGEGKGGSVDADLSAKAAPQE
;
A
#
# COMPACT_ATOMS: atom_id res chain seq x y z
N MET A 1 4.33 -8.81 31.46
CA MET A 1 4.43 -7.65 30.53
C MET A 1 3.08 -6.95 30.48
N GLU A 2 3.05 -5.61 30.54
CA GLU A 2 1.85 -4.78 30.51
C GLU A 2 1.89 -3.81 29.31
N LEU A 3 0.73 -3.31 28.86
CA LEU A 3 0.65 -2.34 27.74
C LEU A 3 1.48 -1.07 27.97
N ARG A 4 1.65 -0.64 29.22
CA ARG A 4 2.48 0.51 29.54
C ARG A 4 3.95 0.26 29.21
N HIS A 5 4.47 -0.97 29.33
CA HIS A 5 5.83 -1.32 28.95
C HIS A 5 6.05 -1.11 27.45
N LEU A 6 5.09 -1.53 26.61
CA LEU A 6 5.13 -1.31 25.16
C LEU A 6 5.15 0.19 24.81
N ARG A 7 4.24 0.98 25.42
CA ARG A 7 4.18 2.43 25.18
C ARG A 7 5.46 3.16 25.63
N TYR A 8 6.00 2.77 26.77
CA TYR A 8 7.23 3.36 27.29
C TYR A 8 8.44 3.03 26.41
N PHE A 9 8.53 1.77 25.98
CA PHE A 9 9.59 1.37 25.08
C PHE A 9 9.47 2.06 23.71
N GLN A 10 8.26 2.20 23.16
CA GLN A 10 8.03 2.94 21.92
C GLN A 10 8.50 4.40 22.01
N ALA A 11 8.15 5.12 23.06
CA ALA A 11 8.58 6.49 23.25
C ALA A 11 10.11 6.60 23.38
N LEU A 12 10.75 5.64 24.06
CA LEU A 12 12.20 5.59 24.20
C LEU A 12 12.90 5.22 22.90
N ALA A 13 12.40 4.26 22.14
CA ALA A 13 12.95 3.84 20.86
C ALA A 13 12.93 4.96 19.81
N GLN A 14 11.87 5.79 19.83
CA GLN A 14 11.74 6.94 18.92
C GLN A 14 12.66 8.10 19.28
N THR A 15 12.94 8.31 20.56
CA THR A 15 13.73 9.46 21.01
C THR A 15 15.20 9.12 21.25
N LEU A 16 15.52 7.85 21.48
CA LEU A 16 16.82 7.33 21.92
C LEU A 16 17.42 8.16 23.09
N ASN A 17 16.54 8.67 23.95
CA ASN A 17 16.91 9.52 25.09
C ASN A 17 15.86 9.38 26.21
N PHE A 18 16.28 8.87 27.37
CA PHE A 18 15.41 8.63 28.50
C PHE A 18 14.70 9.90 29.02
N THR A 19 15.39 11.04 29.04
CA THR A 19 14.81 12.31 29.51
C THR A 19 13.71 12.77 28.55
N ARG A 20 13.99 12.82 27.25
CA ARG A 20 13.01 13.22 26.23
C ARG A 20 11.83 12.24 26.15
N ALA A 21 12.07 10.95 26.30
CA ALA A 21 11.01 9.95 26.36
C ALA A 21 10.10 10.16 27.58
N ALA A 22 10.68 10.42 28.74
CA ALA A 22 9.94 10.69 29.98
C ALA A 22 9.10 11.98 29.88
N GLU A 23 9.67 13.05 29.33
CA GLU A 23 8.95 14.30 29.03
C GLU A 23 7.73 14.05 28.12
N ARG A 24 7.93 13.31 27.03
CA ARG A 24 6.85 12.96 26.09
C ARG A 24 5.73 12.11 26.73
N LEU A 25 6.10 11.28 27.69
CA LEU A 25 5.16 10.45 28.44
C LEU A 25 4.57 11.15 29.67
N HIS A 26 4.97 12.40 29.93
CA HIS A 26 4.56 13.17 31.12
C HIS A 26 4.86 12.46 32.44
N ILE A 27 6.01 11.79 32.55
CA ILE A 27 6.50 11.11 33.75
C ILE A 27 7.92 11.53 34.09
N ALA A 28 8.38 11.16 35.30
CA ALA A 28 9.79 11.32 35.65
C ALA A 28 10.66 10.23 35.00
N GLN A 29 11.92 10.53 34.73
CA GLN A 29 12.88 9.60 34.12
C GLN A 29 13.14 8.31 34.94
N PRO A 30 13.25 8.33 36.30
CA PRO A 30 13.55 7.14 37.06
C PRO A 30 12.48 6.03 36.96
N PRO A 31 11.16 6.30 37.02
CA PRO A 31 10.15 5.28 36.74
C PRO A 31 10.20 4.71 35.33
N LEU A 32 10.48 5.53 34.31
CA LEU A 32 10.66 5.04 32.93
C LEU A 32 11.80 4.02 32.84
N SER A 33 12.96 4.36 33.40
CA SER A 33 14.13 3.48 33.40
C SER A 33 13.86 2.15 34.08
N ARG A 34 13.14 2.16 35.21
CA ARG A 34 12.73 0.93 35.92
C ARG A 34 11.80 0.05 35.13
N GLN A 35 10.82 0.66 34.42
CA GLN A 35 9.86 -0.10 33.61
C GLN A 35 10.51 -0.70 32.36
N ILE A 36 11.48 -0.02 31.77
CA ILE A 36 12.27 -0.58 30.67
C ILE A 36 13.14 -1.75 31.16
N GLN A 37 13.79 -1.62 32.32
CA GLN A 37 14.57 -2.71 32.89
C GLN A 37 13.67 -3.92 33.20
N GLN A 38 12.50 -3.70 33.79
CA GLN A 38 11.53 -4.76 34.05
C GLN A 38 11.10 -5.45 32.75
N LEU A 39 10.88 -4.72 31.66
CA LEU A 39 10.55 -5.28 30.36
C LEU A 39 11.69 -6.17 29.83
N GLU A 40 12.95 -5.69 29.89
CA GLU A 40 14.12 -6.46 29.49
C GLU A 40 14.29 -7.74 30.33
N ASP A 41 14.07 -7.64 31.66
CA ASP A 41 14.14 -8.78 32.58
C ASP A 41 13.04 -9.82 32.28
N GLU A 42 11.81 -9.39 32.00
CA GLU A 42 10.70 -10.29 31.64
C GLU A 42 10.93 -10.98 30.28
N LEU A 43 11.55 -10.31 29.32
CA LEU A 43 11.88 -10.88 28.01
C LEU A 43 13.16 -11.72 28.03
N GLY A 44 13.99 -11.57 29.07
CA GLY A 44 15.28 -12.23 29.20
C GLY A 44 16.34 -11.74 28.23
N VAL A 45 16.13 -10.58 27.58
CA VAL A 45 17.04 -10.01 26.58
C VAL A 45 17.13 -8.49 26.73
N GLN A 46 18.30 -7.93 26.40
CA GLN A 46 18.49 -6.48 26.35
C GLN A 46 17.93 -5.92 25.05
N LEU A 47 17.08 -4.91 25.16
CA LEU A 47 16.52 -4.19 24.02
C LEU A 47 17.33 -2.94 23.66
N LEU A 48 18.16 -2.46 24.60
CA LEU A 48 18.97 -1.24 24.49
C LEU A 48 20.44 -1.51 24.75
N GLU A 49 21.30 -0.97 23.88
CA GLU A 49 22.72 -0.79 24.15
C GLU A 49 22.89 0.51 24.93
N ARG A 50 23.23 0.40 26.23
CA ARG A 50 23.42 1.55 27.15
C ARG A 50 24.75 2.29 26.89
N ALA A 51 25.15 2.40 25.62
CA ALA A 51 26.29 3.18 25.16
C ALA A 51 25.91 4.66 24.99
N ARG A 52 26.87 5.52 24.73
CA ARG A 52 26.64 6.92 24.33
C ARG A 52 27.11 7.07 22.88
N PRO A 53 26.21 7.34 21.94
CA PRO A 53 24.76 7.53 22.08
C PRO A 53 23.99 6.21 22.34
N LEU A 54 22.83 6.31 23.00
CA LEU A 54 21.91 5.19 23.23
C LEU A 54 21.44 4.58 21.88
N ARG A 55 21.42 3.25 21.78
CA ARG A 55 21.02 2.54 20.57
C ARG A 55 20.09 1.38 20.89
N LEU A 56 19.29 0.96 19.90
CA LEU A 56 18.55 -0.30 19.99
C LEU A 56 19.47 -1.47 19.63
N THR A 57 19.35 -2.56 20.36
CA THR A 57 19.88 -3.86 19.95
C THR A 57 19.12 -4.39 18.74
N GLU A 58 19.52 -5.51 18.15
CA GLU A 58 18.73 -6.20 17.12
C GLU A 58 17.37 -6.63 17.67
N ALA A 59 17.33 -7.23 18.87
CA ALA A 59 16.10 -7.57 19.58
C ALA A 59 15.24 -6.32 19.85
N GLY A 60 15.86 -5.18 20.21
CA GLY A 60 15.16 -3.91 20.41
C GLY A 60 14.53 -3.36 19.14
N ARG A 61 15.19 -3.46 17.98
CA ARG A 61 14.62 -3.07 16.69
C ARG A 61 13.40 -3.94 16.33
N TYR A 62 13.57 -5.24 16.43
CA TYR A 62 12.49 -6.20 16.22
C TYR A 62 11.29 -5.91 17.14
N PHE A 63 11.54 -5.74 18.43
CA PHE A 63 10.49 -5.45 19.42
C PHE A 63 9.82 -4.11 19.17
N HIS A 64 10.58 -3.07 18.76
CA HIS A 64 10.03 -1.75 18.40
C HIS A 64 9.05 -1.83 17.24
N GLU A 65 9.44 -2.49 16.15
CA GLU A 65 8.63 -2.63 14.95
C GLU A 65 7.30 -3.37 15.25
N HIS A 66 7.39 -4.54 15.89
CA HIS A 66 6.21 -5.38 16.13
C HIS A 66 5.31 -4.86 17.26
N SER A 67 5.87 -4.28 18.32
CA SER A 67 5.06 -3.66 19.39
C SER A 67 4.35 -2.39 18.93
N SER A 68 4.90 -1.65 17.96
CA SER A 68 4.21 -0.53 17.32
C SER A 68 2.91 -0.97 16.64
N THR A 69 2.97 -2.08 15.91
CA THR A 69 1.82 -2.68 15.24
C THR A 69 0.74 -3.10 16.24
N LEU A 70 1.13 -3.77 17.33
CA LEU A 70 0.19 -4.20 18.38
C LEU A 70 -0.51 -3.03 19.08
N LEU A 71 0.24 -1.97 19.41
CA LEU A 71 -0.34 -0.77 20.03
C LEU A 71 -1.35 -0.09 19.11
N HIS A 72 -1.03 -0.01 17.81
CA HIS A 72 -1.95 0.57 16.82
C HIS A 72 -3.22 -0.27 16.65
N GLN A 73 -3.11 -1.62 16.62
CA GLN A 73 -4.27 -2.52 16.58
C GLN A 73 -5.17 -2.35 17.81
N LEU A 74 -4.57 -2.17 18.99
CA LEU A 74 -5.32 -1.89 20.21
C LEU A 74 -6.07 -0.56 20.15
N ASP A 75 -5.42 0.49 19.68
CA ASP A 75 -6.05 1.82 19.55
C ASP A 75 -7.20 1.76 18.53
N THR A 76 -7.03 1.05 17.41
CA THR A 76 -8.09 0.79 16.41
C THR A 76 -9.26 0.00 17.00
N LEU A 77 -8.97 -1.05 17.78
CA LEU A 77 -10.00 -1.83 18.47
C LEU A 77 -10.82 -0.95 19.42
N CYS A 78 -10.16 -0.14 20.25
CA CYS A 78 -10.81 0.77 21.19
C CYS A 78 -11.70 1.80 20.48
N GLU A 79 -11.20 2.38 19.38
CA GLU A 79 -11.95 3.37 18.59
C GLU A 79 -13.18 2.74 17.92
N ASN A 80 -13.02 1.58 17.28
CA ASN A 80 -14.14 0.87 16.64
C ASN A 80 -15.18 0.43 17.67
N THR A 81 -14.75 -0.05 18.85
CA THR A 81 -15.67 -0.41 19.94
C THR A 81 -16.49 0.80 20.40
N ARG A 82 -15.85 1.97 20.58
CA ARG A 82 -16.56 3.22 20.92
C ARG A 82 -17.54 3.63 19.83
N ARG A 83 -17.17 3.53 18.55
CA ARG A 83 -18.03 3.86 17.41
C ARG A 83 -19.29 2.99 17.39
N ILE A 84 -19.12 1.67 17.53
CA ILE A 84 -20.24 0.72 17.61
C ILE A 84 -21.16 1.04 18.81
N GLY A 85 -20.58 1.27 20.00
CA GLY A 85 -21.34 1.62 21.19
C GLY A 85 -22.12 2.94 21.10
N LEU A 86 -21.68 3.85 20.22
CA LEU A 86 -22.36 5.14 19.94
C LEU A 86 -23.34 5.04 18.77
N GLY A 87 -23.60 3.86 18.21
CA GLY A 87 -24.48 3.67 17.05
C GLY A 87 -23.96 4.37 15.77
N LYS A 88 -22.64 4.60 15.67
CA LYS A 88 -22.03 5.19 14.49
C LYS A 88 -21.88 4.16 13.39
N LYS A 89 -21.79 4.65 12.15
CA LYS A 89 -21.55 3.84 10.95
C LYS A 89 -20.32 2.94 11.08
N THR A 90 -20.38 1.77 10.48
CA THR A 90 -19.24 0.85 10.40
C THR A 90 -18.08 1.52 9.64
N TRP A 91 -16.88 1.49 10.21
CA TRP A 91 -15.70 2.00 9.56
C TRP A 91 -15.13 1.01 8.55
N LEU A 92 -14.68 1.51 7.40
CA LEU A 92 -13.90 0.77 6.41
C LEU A 92 -12.71 1.61 5.95
N GLY A 93 -11.51 1.20 6.34
CA GLY A 93 -10.25 1.80 5.89
C GLY A 93 -9.83 1.25 4.53
N ILE A 94 -9.65 2.12 3.54
CA ILE A 94 -9.24 1.77 2.17
C ILE A 94 -7.89 2.43 1.85
N GLY A 95 -6.86 1.61 1.64
CA GLY A 95 -5.59 2.04 1.06
C GLY A 95 -5.60 1.89 -0.45
N PHE A 96 -5.02 2.84 -1.19
CA PHE A 96 -5.05 2.76 -2.65
C PHE A 96 -3.81 3.38 -3.31
N ALA A 97 -3.37 2.77 -4.41
CA ALA A 97 -2.40 3.37 -5.30
C ALA A 97 -3.08 4.46 -6.16
N PRO A 98 -2.48 5.65 -6.35
CA PRO A 98 -3.12 6.79 -7.04
C PRO A 98 -3.76 6.45 -8.38
N SER A 99 -3.11 5.60 -9.17
CA SER A 99 -3.63 5.20 -10.49
C SER A 99 -4.94 4.40 -10.45
N THR A 100 -5.33 3.84 -9.30
CA THR A 100 -6.60 3.10 -9.16
C THR A 100 -7.81 4.04 -9.10
N LEU A 101 -7.61 5.32 -8.76
CA LEU A 101 -8.66 6.35 -8.79
C LEU A 101 -9.12 6.72 -10.20
N TYR A 102 -8.36 6.37 -11.22
CA TYR A 102 -8.76 6.59 -12.62
C TYR A 102 -9.48 5.38 -13.22
N GLY A 103 -9.68 4.32 -12.44
CA GLY A 103 -10.28 3.06 -12.86
C GLY A 103 -11.49 2.65 -12.01
N VAL A 104 -11.38 1.51 -11.33
CA VAL A 104 -12.49 0.84 -10.63
C VAL A 104 -12.87 1.50 -9.29
N LEU A 105 -11.93 2.16 -8.62
CA LEU A 105 -12.11 2.62 -7.24
C LEU A 105 -13.20 3.69 -7.08
N PRO A 106 -13.36 4.69 -7.96
CA PRO A 106 -14.42 5.70 -7.82
C PRO A 106 -15.84 5.09 -7.84
N GLU A 107 -16.08 4.10 -8.69
CA GLU A 107 -17.38 3.42 -8.76
C GLU A 107 -17.63 2.60 -7.50
N LEU A 108 -16.63 1.88 -7.02
CA LEU A 108 -16.71 1.14 -5.77
C LEU A 108 -17.06 2.08 -4.60
N ILE A 109 -16.35 3.20 -4.46
CA ILE A 109 -16.60 4.19 -3.40
C ILE A 109 -18.05 4.73 -3.49
N ARG A 110 -18.54 5.04 -4.69
CA ARG A 110 -19.92 5.52 -4.88
C ARG A 110 -20.93 4.49 -4.39
N ARG A 111 -20.76 3.22 -4.71
CA ARG A 111 -21.66 2.15 -4.28
C ARG A 111 -21.59 1.91 -2.77
N LEU A 112 -20.39 1.88 -2.19
CA LEU A 112 -20.22 1.74 -0.74
C LEU A 112 -20.82 2.90 0.07
N ARG A 113 -20.98 4.08 -0.55
CA ARG A 113 -21.60 5.27 0.05
C ARG A 113 -23.06 5.47 -0.35
N SER A 114 -23.64 4.56 -1.12
CA SER A 114 -25.04 4.69 -1.53
C SER A 114 -25.96 4.75 -0.31
N PRO A 115 -26.97 5.64 -0.32
CA PRO A 115 -28.01 5.62 0.72
C PRO A 115 -28.80 4.31 0.80
N ASP A 116 -28.86 3.58 -0.32
CA ASP A 116 -29.54 2.29 -0.42
C ASP A 116 -28.63 1.10 -0.11
N ALA A 117 -27.38 1.35 0.36
CA ALA A 117 -26.47 0.29 0.73
C ALA A 117 -26.99 -0.47 1.95
N GLU A 118 -26.86 -1.80 1.93
CA GLU A 118 -27.29 -2.68 3.04
C GLU A 118 -26.56 -2.37 4.35
N LEU A 119 -25.37 -1.76 4.26
CA LEU A 119 -24.55 -1.37 5.42
C LEU A 119 -24.08 0.09 5.26
N GLU A 120 -24.43 0.93 6.23
CA GLU A 120 -23.90 2.28 6.29
C GLU A 120 -22.43 2.30 6.70
N LEU A 121 -21.55 2.75 5.79
CA LEU A 121 -20.12 2.83 6.00
C LEU A 121 -19.62 4.26 6.20
N GLU A 122 -18.67 4.42 7.11
CA GLU A 122 -17.76 5.57 7.17
C GLU A 122 -16.44 5.14 6.54
N LEU A 123 -16.06 5.77 5.41
CA LEU A 123 -14.87 5.38 4.65
C LEU A 123 -13.66 6.24 5.04
N GLY A 124 -12.56 5.57 5.40
CA GLY A 124 -11.24 6.18 5.54
C GLY A 124 -10.40 5.89 4.29
N LEU A 125 -10.12 6.92 3.48
CA LEU A 125 -9.38 6.78 2.22
C LEU A 125 -7.94 7.26 2.42
N SER A 126 -6.95 6.41 2.09
CA SER A 126 -5.53 6.73 2.27
C SER A 126 -4.72 6.34 1.04
N GLU A 127 -4.04 7.32 0.46
CA GLU A 127 -3.10 7.09 -0.64
C GLU A 127 -1.84 6.41 -0.12
N MET A 128 -1.50 5.26 -0.72
CA MET A 128 -0.39 4.40 -0.29
C MET A 128 0.16 3.58 -1.46
N THR A 129 1.47 3.33 -1.48
CA THR A 129 2.05 2.29 -2.33
C THR A 129 1.60 0.91 -1.87
N THR A 130 1.70 -0.13 -2.72
CA THR A 130 1.28 -1.50 -2.35
C THR A 130 2.05 -2.04 -1.13
N VAL A 131 3.34 -1.73 -1.02
CA VAL A 131 4.15 -2.11 0.16
C VAL A 131 3.58 -1.47 1.43
N GLN A 132 3.30 -0.17 1.39
CA GLN A 132 2.70 0.55 2.52
C GLN A 132 1.29 0.03 2.86
N GLN A 133 0.51 -0.41 1.84
CA GLN A 133 -0.79 -1.04 2.06
C GLN A 133 -0.66 -2.35 2.84
N VAL A 134 0.29 -3.21 2.49
CA VAL A 134 0.56 -4.48 3.21
C VAL A 134 0.88 -4.20 4.68
N GLU A 135 1.79 -3.27 4.96
CA GLU A 135 2.11 -2.89 6.33
C GLU A 135 0.92 -2.25 7.06
N ALA A 136 0.12 -1.44 6.37
CA ALA A 136 -1.07 -0.82 6.94
C ALA A 136 -2.18 -1.84 7.23
N LEU A 137 -2.37 -2.87 6.37
CA LEU A 137 -3.27 -4.00 6.60
C LEU A 137 -2.86 -4.80 7.85
N LYS A 138 -1.57 -5.17 7.95
CA LYS A 138 -1.02 -5.89 9.11
C LYS A 138 -1.20 -5.11 10.41
N ALA A 139 -0.98 -3.80 10.35
CA ALA A 139 -1.16 -2.90 11.48
C ALA A 139 -2.63 -2.56 11.79
N GLY A 140 -3.60 -2.98 10.96
CA GLY A 140 -5.02 -2.65 11.15
C GLY A 140 -5.38 -1.19 10.84
N ARG A 141 -4.49 -0.43 10.17
CA ARG A 141 -4.74 0.97 9.78
C ARG A 141 -5.70 1.10 8.61
N ILE A 142 -5.73 0.10 7.75
CA ILE A 142 -6.69 -0.08 6.67
C ILE A 142 -7.24 -1.50 6.72
N ASP A 143 -8.38 -1.73 6.07
CA ASP A 143 -9.06 -3.02 6.02
C ASP A 143 -8.94 -3.67 4.65
N VAL A 144 -8.92 -2.85 3.59
CA VAL A 144 -8.69 -3.29 2.22
C VAL A 144 -7.68 -2.39 1.51
N GLY A 145 -6.93 -2.95 0.58
CA GLY A 145 -5.96 -2.24 -0.22
C GLY A 145 -6.17 -2.46 -1.72
N PHE A 146 -5.95 -1.42 -2.53
CA PHE A 146 -5.99 -1.47 -3.99
C PHE A 146 -4.61 -1.09 -4.54
N GLY A 147 -3.81 -2.11 -4.84
CA GLY A 147 -2.42 -1.98 -5.29
C GLY A 147 -2.20 -2.35 -6.74
N ARG A 148 -0.93 -2.29 -7.17
CA ARG A 148 -0.49 -2.58 -8.54
C ARG A 148 0.58 -3.66 -8.64
N ILE A 149 1.11 -4.14 -7.53
CA ILE A 149 2.14 -5.17 -7.49
C ILE A 149 1.76 -6.28 -6.52
N ARG A 150 2.20 -7.49 -6.81
CA ARG A 150 2.08 -8.60 -5.85
C ARG A 150 3.16 -8.48 -4.78
N ILE A 151 2.75 -8.68 -3.53
CA ILE A 151 3.63 -8.77 -2.37
C ILE A 151 3.30 -10.10 -1.69
N ASP A 152 4.26 -10.99 -1.63
CA ASP A 152 4.08 -12.26 -0.94
C ASP A 152 4.24 -12.06 0.57
N ASP A 153 3.10 -12.09 1.28
CA ASP A 153 3.05 -11.95 2.74
C ASP A 153 1.97 -12.91 3.28
N PRO A 154 2.31 -13.83 4.20
CA PRO A 154 1.37 -14.84 4.70
C PRO A 154 0.17 -14.27 5.46
N ALA A 155 0.24 -13.03 5.95
CA ALA A 155 -0.85 -12.36 6.66
C ALA A 155 -1.83 -11.62 5.71
N VAL A 156 -1.50 -11.50 4.42
CA VAL A 156 -2.26 -10.70 3.46
C VAL A 156 -2.69 -11.53 2.25
N ALA A 157 -3.98 -11.66 2.06
CA ALA A 157 -4.56 -12.28 0.87
C ALA A 157 -4.68 -11.24 -0.25
N GLN A 158 -4.20 -11.61 -1.44
CA GLN A 158 -4.22 -10.76 -2.62
C GLN A 158 -4.96 -11.42 -3.79
N ARG A 159 -5.87 -10.66 -4.43
CA ARG A 159 -6.62 -11.10 -5.62
C ARG A 159 -6.52 -10.05 -6.72
N VAL A 160 -6.18 -10.46 -7.95
CA VAL A 160 -6.27 -9.58 -9.12
C VAL A 160 -7.75 -9.32 -9.45
N LEU A 161 -8.13 -8.06 -9.46
CA LEU A 161 -9.47 -7.64 -9.86
C LEU A 161 -9.57 -7.45 -11.37
N ARG A 162 -8.57 -6.82 -11.97
CA ARG A 162 -8.52 -6.51 -13.40
C ARG A 162 -7.07 -6.31 -13.82
N GLU A 163 -6.77 -6.62 -15.08
CA GLU A 163 -5.56 -6.17 -15.76
C GLU A 163 -5.88 -4.87 -16.53
N ASP A 164 -5.11 -3.82 -16.27
CA ASP A 164 -5.13 -2.59 -17.04
C ASP A 164 -4.04 -2.63 -18.11
N ARG A 165 -4.34 -2.34 -19.36
CA ARG A 165 -3.30 -2.17 -20.39
C ARG A 165 -2.38 -1.01 -20.03
N LEU A 166 -1.12 -1.12 -20.41
CA LEU A 166 -0.17 -0.02 -20.30
C LEU A 166 -0.15 0.79 -21.59
N ILE A 167 -0.01 2.10 -21.44
CA ILE A 167 0.20 3.05 -22.51
C ILE A 167 1.40 3.92 -22.19
N ALA A 168 2.07 4.44 -23.22
CA ALA A 168 3.15 5.38 -23.04
C ALA A 168 2.63 6.82 -23.00
N VAL A 169 3.23 7.64 -22.14
CA VAL A 169 3.03 9.09 -22.07
C VAL A 169 4.26 9.75 -22.65
N LEU A 170 4.06 10.57 -23.67
CA LEU A 170 5.09 11.25 -24.43
C LEU A 170 4.88 12.77 -24.34
N PRO A 171 5.92 13.61 -24.41
CA PRO A 171 5.74 15.06 -24.52
C PRO A 171 5.05 15.43 -25.84
N ALA A 172 4.34 16.56 -25.86
CA ALA A 172 3.72 17.08 -27.07
C ALA A 172 4.75 17.25 -28.20
N GLY A 173 4.39 16.87 -29.42
CA GLY A 173 5.28 16.93 -30.59
C GLY A 173 6.32 15.81 -30.71
N HIS A 174 6.27 14.82 -29.79
CA HIS A 174 7.20 13.68 -29.86
C HIS A 174 7.00 12.87 -31.17
N PRO A 175 8.08 12.39 -31.84
CA PRO A 175 7.99 11.68 -33.15
C PRO A 175 7.17 10.37 -33.09
N LEU A 176 7.02 9.76 -31.91
CA LEU A 176 6.27 8.53 -31.74
C LEU A 176 4.75 8.76 -31.54
N LEU A 177 4.28 10.01 -31.46
CA LEU A 177 2.85 10.32 -31.36
C LEU A 177 2.09 9.94 -32.62
N GLY A 178 0.81 9.59 -32.46
CA GLY A 178 -0.10 9.28 -33.58
C GLY A 178 0.04 7.88 -34.16
N ARG A 179 0.86 7.00 -33.59
CA ARG A 179 0.99 5.59 -33.97
C ARG A 179 1.03 4.68 -32.74
N THR A 180 0.71 3.41 -32.91
CA THR A 180 1.01 2.38 -31.91
C THR A 180 2.51 2.10 -31.91
N VAL A 181 3.12 1.95 -30.73
CA VAL A 181 4.56 1.78 -30.54
C VAL A 181 4.88 0.46 -29.86
N SER A 182 6.05 -0.10 -30.09
CA SER A 182 6.55 -1.28 -29.39
C SER A 182 7.40 -0.88 -28.17
N LEU A 183 7.59 -1.82 -27.24
CA LEU A 183 8.56 -1.65 -26.16
C LEU A 183 9.98 -1.40 -26.70
N ALA A 184 10.32 -1.99 -27.85
CA ALA A 184 11.61 -1.77 -28.53
C ALA A 184 11.76 -0.33 -29.01
N ASP A 185 10.71 0.28 -29.58
CA ASP A 185 10.73 1.71 -29.95
C ASP A 185 10.99 2.59 -28.74
N LEU A 186 10.34 2.29 -27.61
CA LEU A 186 10.44 3.06 -26.37
C LEU A 186 11.75 2.85 -25.61
N ALA A 187 12.41 1.70 -25.76
CA ALA A 187 13.65 1.39 -25.05
C ALA A 187 14.81 2.36 -25.33
N HIS A 188 14.73 3.08 -26.44
CA HIS A 188 15.74 4.08 -26.84
C HIS A 188 15.52 5.46 -26.19
N GLU A 189 14.34 5.68 -25.59
CA GLU A 189 13.97 6.94 -24.96
C GLU A 189 14.40 7.00 -23.49
N PRO A 190 14.66 8.21 -22.95
CA PRO A 190 14.87 8.37 -21.52
C PRO A 190 13.56 8.20 -20.75
N PHE A 191 13.59 7.46 -19.62
CA PHE A 191 12.40 7.17 -18.82
C PHE A 191 12.32 7.98 -17.53
N VAL A 192 11.12 8.42 -17.19
CA VAL A 192 10.73 8.87 -15.86
C VAL A 192 9.97 7.72 -15.18
N LEU A 193 10.50 7.19 -14.09
CA LEU A 193 9.89 6.07 -13.36
C LEU A 193 9.36 6.47 -11.99
N TYR A 194 8.28 5.81 -11.57
CA TYR A 194 7.60 6.04 -10.29
C TYR A 194 6.90 4.77 -9.77
N PRO A 195 6.67 4.63 -8.44
CA PRO A 195 7.36 5.36 -7.38
C PRO A 195 8.81 4.89 -7.24
N GLY A 196 9.70 5.82 -6.94
CA GLY A 196 11.10 5.52 -6.68
C GLY A 196 11.33 4.80 -5.37
N ASN A 197 10.52 5.12 -4.35
CA ASN A 197 10.54 4.52 -3.02
C ASN A 197 9.13 4.50 -2.41
N PRO A 198 8.79 3.51 -1.52
CA PRO A 198 9.56 2.27 -1.26
C PRO A 198 9.53 1.30 -2.43
N ARG A 199 10.48 0.36 -2.46
CA ARG A 199 10.51 -0.73 -3.44
C ARG A 199 10.32 -2.08 -2.73
N PRO A 200 9.77 -3.15 -3.39
CA PRO A 200 9.35 -3.17 -4.80
C PRO A 200 8.15 -2.27 -5.07
N SER A 201 8.06 -1.74 -6.30
CA SER A 201 7.08 -0.74 -6.69
C SER A 201 6.55 -0.96 -8.12
N TYR A 202 5.63 -0.13 -8.56
CA TYR A 202 5.18 -0.11 -9.96
C TYR A 202 6.34 0.13 -10.95
N ALA A 203 7.35 0.91 -10.55
CA ALA A 203 8.55 1.09 -11.37
C ALA A 203 9.28 -0.24 -11.63
N ASP A 204 9.34 -1.15 -10.63
CA ASP A 204 9.93 -2.47 -10.83
C ASP A 204 9.13 -3.33 -11.80
N HIS A 205 7.79 -3.20 -11.79
CA HIS A 205 6.93 -3.86 -12.75
C HIS A 205 7.24 -3.39 -14.18
N VAL A 206 7.40 -2.08 -14.41
CA VAL A 206 7.80 -1.53 -15.72
C VAL A 206 9.19 -2.02 -16.12
N LEU A 207 10.17 -2.00 -15.22
CA LEU A 207 11.52 -2.51 -15.50
C LEU A 207 11.50 -4.00 -15.86
N ALA A 208 10.72 -4.81 -15.13
CA ALA A 208 10.58 -6.23 -15.40
C ALA A 208 9.90 -6.50 -16.75
N LEU A 209 8.94 -5.67 -17.16
CA LEU A 209 8.30 -5.77 -18.48
C LEU A 209 9.33 -5.61 -19.59
N PHE A 210 10.18 -4.60 -19.57
CA PHE A 210 11.24 -4.44 -20.56
C PHE A 210 12.25 -5.59 -20.50
N SER A 211 12.70 -5.96 -19.31
CA SER A 211 13.65 -7.06 -19.12
C SER A 211 13.14 -8.40 -19.66
N SER A 212 11.85 -8.71 -19.52
CA SER A 212 11.23 -9.92 -20.04
C SER A 212 11.24 -10.00 -21.59
N HIS A 213 11.36 -8.85 -22.24
CA HIS A 213 11.51 -8.73 -23.70
C HIS A 213 12.99 -8.57 -24.14
N GLY A 214 13.96 -8.80 -23.24
CA GLY A 214 15.38 -8.65 -23.52
C GLY A 214 15.82 -7.19 -23.71
N LEU A 215 15.02 -6.24 -23.28
CA LEU A 215 15.26 -4.80 -23.41
C LEU A 215 15.70 -4.19 -22.08
N SER A 216 16.47 -3.12 -22.16
CA SER A 216 16.83 -2.27 -21.03
C SER A 216 16.49 -0.82 -21.33
N ILE A 217 16.08 -0.08 -20.32
CA ILE A 217 15.72 1.33 -20.43
C ILE A 217 16.67 2.20 -19.64
N LYS A 218 16.90 3.41 -20.14
CA LYS A 218 17.69 4.44 -19.44
C LYS A 218 16.76 5.27 -18.56
N VAL A 219 16.91 5.17 -17.26
CA VAL A 219 16.13 6.00 -16.32
C VAL A 219 16.79 7.37 -16.23
N ALA A 220 16.10 8.40 -16.71
CA ALA A 220 16.52 9.79 -16.63
C ALA A 220 16.17 10.40 -15.26
N GLN A 221 15.00 10.02 -14.69
CA GLN A 221 14.54 10.57 -13.42
C GLN A 221 13.67 9.56 -12.65
N TRP A 222 13.85 9.53 -11.34
CA TRP A 222 12.97 8.87 -10.39
C TRP A 222 12.08 9.90 -9.72
N THR A 223 10.80 9.58 -9.54
CA THR A 223 9.85 10.37 -8.76
C THR A 223 8.99 9.46 -7.90
N ASN A 224 8.21 9.99 -6.96
CA ASN A 224 7.37 9.17 -6.10
C ASN A 224 5.91 9.11 -6.56
N GLU A 225 5.47 10.05 -7.39
CA GLU A 225 4.06 10.21 -7.73
C GLU A 225 3.83 10.20 -9.25
N LEU A 226 2.68 9.66 -9.63
CA LEU A 226 2.20 9.60 -11.02
C LEU A 226 2.10 10.99 -11.67
N GLN A 227 1.47 11.96 -10.99
CA GLN A 227 1.30 13.31 -11.55
C GLN A 227 2.64 14.03 -11.75
N THR A 228 3.57 13.82 -10.82
CA THR A 228 4.93 14.36 -10.96
C THR A 228 5.64 13.74 -12.16
N ALA A 229 5.51 12.41 -12.36
CA ALA A 229 6.08 11.75 -13.54
C ALA A 229 5.51 12.32 -14.84
N ILE A 230 4.19 12.47 -14.94
CA ILE A 230 3.52 13.09 -16.10
C ILE A 230 3.98 14.54 -16.31
N GLY A 231 4.12 15.32 -15.22
CA GLY A 231 4.63 16.70 -15.31
C GLY A 231 6.07 16.78 -15.83
N LEU A 232 6.94 15.82 -15.44
CA LEU A 232 8.32 15.74 -15.96
C LEU A 232 8.37 15.29 -17.42
N VAL A 233 7.43 14.44 -17.85
CA VAL A 233 7.27 14.10 -19.27
C VAL A 233 6.88 15.36 -20.07
N ALA A 234 5.90 16.12 -19.60
CA ALA A 234 5.51 17.40 -20.24
C ALA A 234 6.68 18.39 -20.33
N ALA A 235 7.58 18.37 -19.34
CA ALA A 235 8.81 19.18 -19.34
C ALA A 235 9.92 18.63 -20.26
N GLY A 236 9.70 17.51 -20.97
CA GLY A 236 10.66 16.93 -21.91
C GLY A 236 11.82 16.17 -21.26
N ILE A 237 11.71 15.77 -19.97
CA ILE A 237 12.76 15.01 -19.27
C ILE A 237 12.85 13.57 -19.80
N GLY A 238 11.74 13.03 -20.31
CA GLY A 238 11.68 11.68 -20.86
C GLY A 238 10.24 11.25 -21.09
N ILE A 239 10.02 9.94 -21.15
CA ILE A 239 8.71 9.30 -21.31
C ILE A 239 8.38 8.45 -20.08
N THR A 240 7.12 8.02 -19.96
CA THR A 240 6.74 7.06 -18.91
C THR A 240 5.68 6.09 -19.41
N LEU A 241 5.53 4.93 -18.74
CA LEU A 241 4.37 4.05 -18.91
C LEU A 241 3.38 4.30 -17.78
N VAL A 242 2.09 4.29 -18.13
CA VAL A 242 0.99 4.41 -17.17
C VAL A 242 -0.12 3.41 -17.54
N PRO A 243 -0.97 2.99 -16.59
CA PRO A 243 -2.20 2.28 -16.93
C PRO A 243 -3.09 3.13 -17.83
N GLU A 244 -3.76 2.50 -18.81
CA GLU A 244 -4.63 3.17 -19.79
C GLU A 244 -5.73 4.01 -19.12
N SER A 245 -6.22 3.57 -17.96
CA SER A 245 -7.20 4.32 -17.17
C SER A 245 -6.75 5.75 -16.81
N VAL A 246 -5.43 6.02 -16.78
CA VAL A 246 -4.85 7.35 -16.51
C VAL A 246 -5.08 8.35 -17.66
N GLN A 247 -5.39 7.85 -18.86
CA GLN A 247 -5.65 8.70 -20.04
C GLN A 247 -6.81 9.71 -19.85
N ILE A 248 -7.66 9.49 -18.84
CA ILE A 248 -8.69 10.46 -18.45
C ILE A 248 -8.09 11.81 -18.00
N LEU A 249 -6.82 11.83 -17.63
CA LEU A 249 -6.09 13.06 -17.34
C LEU A 249 -5.65 13.74 -18.63
N HIS A 250 -6.56 14.53 -19.21
CA HIS A 250 -6.23 15.31 -20.41
C HIS A 250 -5.28 16.46 -20.08
N ARG A 251 -4.19 16.56 -20.87
CA ARG A 251 -3.24 17.67 -20.85
C ARG A 251 -2.81 17.94 -22.29
N ASP A 252 -2.70 19.21 -22.66
CA ASP A 252 -2.33 19.63 -24.04
C ASP A 252 -0.82 19.49 -24.31
N ASP A 253 -0.02 19.37 -23.27
CA ASP A 253 1.44 19.31 -23.32
C ASP A 253 2.03 17.88 -23.33
N ILE A 254 1.14 16.85 -23.36
CA ILE A 254 1.52 15.44 -23.50
C ILE A 254 0.62 14.73 -24.53
N GLY A 255 1.07 13.55 -24.96
CA GLY A 255 0.25 12.62 -25.73
C GLY A 255 0.35 11.20 -25.19
N TYR A 256 -0.71 10.43 -25.40
CA TYR A 256 -0.81 9.02 -25.04
C TYR A 256 -0.71 8.14 -26.28
N VAL A 257 0.07 7.08 -26.22
CA VAL A 257 0.18 6.10 -27.31
C VAL A 257 0.05 4.68 -26.79
N SER A 258 -0.68 3.85 -27.53
CA SER A 258 -0.89 2.43 -27.20
C SER A 258 0.34 1.60 -27.55
N LEU A 259 0.55 0.51 -26.79
CA LEU A 259 1.60 -0.47 -27.03
C LEU A 259 1.11 -1.58 -27.97
N VAL A 260 2.05 -2.13 -28.77
CA VAL A 260 1.81 -3.31 -29.62
C VAL A 260 1.64 -4.56 -28.73
N GLU A 261 2.40 -4.65 -27.66
CA GLU A 261 2.45 -5.81 -26.77
C GLU A 261 1.16 -5.94 -25.96
N GLU A 262 0.35 -6.94 -26.30
CA GLU A 262 -0.92 -7.19 -25.60
C GLU A 262 -0.75 -7.59 -24.13
N ASN A 263 0.40 -8.19 -23.79
CA ASN A 263 0.78 -8.58 -22.45
C ASN A 263 1.39 -7.43 -21.61
N ALA A 264 1.53 -6.26 -22.19
CA ALA A 264 1.94 -5.06 -21.45
C ALA A 264 0.76 -4.55 -20.61
N THR A 265 0.58 -5.14 -19.43
CA THR A 265 -0.52 -4.84 -18.49
C THR A 265 -0.01 -4.55 -17.10
N SER A 266 -0.84 -3.96 -16.29
CA SER A 266 -0.62 -3.78 -14.86
C SER A 266 -1.87 -4.17 -14.08
N PRO A 267 -1.77 -5.10 -13.12
CA PRO A 267 -2.93 -5.56 -12.38
C PRO A 267 -3.44 -4.48 -11.42
N ILE A 268 -4.77 -4.46 -11.20
CA ILE A 268 -5.37 -3.89 -10.00
C ILE A 268 -5.58 -5.04 -9.02
N ILE A 269 -4.89 -4.95 -7.89
CA ILE A 269 -4.86 -6.01 -6.88
C ILE A 269 -5.60 -5.54 -5.63
N LEU A 270 -6.65 -6.30 -5.26
CA LEU A 270 -7.28 -6.20 -3.96
C LEU A 270 -6.45 -6.96 -2.93
N SER A 271 -6.13 -6.31 -1.84
CA SER A 271 -5.42 -6.87 -0.69
C SER A 271 -6.27 -6.77 0.57
N ARG A 272 -6.31 -7.81 1.41
CA ARG A 272 -6.95 -7.80 2.72
C ARG A 272 -6.20 -8.71 3.70
N ARG A 273 -6.45 -8.57 4.99
CA ARG A 273 -5.94 -9.54 5.97
C ARG A 273 -6.53 -10.93 5.70
N VAL A 274 -5.71 -11.95 5.89
CA VAL A 274 -6.18 -13.35 5.83
C VAL A 274 -7.18 -13.57 6.97
N GLY A 275 -8.32 -14.19 6.67
CA GLY A 275 -9.37 -14.50 7.64
C GLY A 275 -10.18 -13.29 8.13
N ASP A 276 -10.02 -12.11 7.57
CA ASP A 276 -10.85 -10.94 7.93
C ASP A 276 -12.26 -11.09 7.38
N VAL A 277 -13.21 -11.28 8.29
CA VAL A 277 -14.66 -11.41 8.03
C VAL A 277 -15.45 -10.23 8.62
N SER A 278 -14.80 -9.10 8.88
CA SER A 278 -15.47 -7.91 9.40
C SER A 278 -16.57 -7.43 8.45
N PRO A 279 -17.70 -6.91 8.97
CA PRO A 279 -18.85 -6.55 8.13
C PRO A 279 -18.51 -5.56 7.01
N GLY A 280 -17.63 -4.58 7.27
CA GLY A 280 -17.20 -3.61 6.26
C GLY A 280 -16.42 -4.26 5.13
N VAL A 281 -15.50 -5.19 5.45
CA VAL A 281 -14.72 -5.94 4.44
C VAL A 281 -15.64 -6.84 3.63
N MET A 282 -16.52 -7.59 4.27
CA MET A 282 -17.45 -8.49 3.56
C MET A 282 -18.36 -7.73 2.61
N HIS A 283 -18.95 -6.62 3.06
CA HIS A 283 -19.77 -5.76 2.20
C HIS A 283 -18.97 -5.17 1.03
N CYS A 284 -17.71 -4.76 1.25
CA CYS A 284 -16.82 -4.30 0.18
C CYS A 284 -16.59 -5.39 -0.88
N LEU A 285 -16.35 -6.64 -0.46
CA LEU A 285 -16.17 -7.78 -1.36
C LEU A 285 -17.44 -8.10 -2.17
N GLU A 286 -18.62 -8.02 -1.57
CA GLU A 286 -19.91 -8.20 -2.24
C GLU A 286 -20.12 -7.12 -3.32
N VAL A 287 -19.86 -5.85 -3.00
CA VAL A 287 -19.97 -4.76 -3.98
C VAL A 287 -18.98 -4.95 -5.13
N ILE A 288 -17.75 -5.43 -4.86
CA ILE A 288 -16.77 -5.74 -5.91
C ILE A 288 -17.28 -6.89 -6.80
N ALA A 289 -17.85 -7.96 -6.24
CA ALA A 289 -18.40 -9.07 -6.99
C ALA A 289 -19.54 -8.62 -7.92
N LEU A 290 -20.42 -7.75 -7.43
CA LEU A 290 -21.49 -7.14 -8.24
C LEU A 290 -20.94 -6.28 -9.38
N LEU A 291 -19.90 -5.50 -9.14
CA LEU A 291 -19.25 -4.68 -10.18
C LEU A 291 -18.60 -5.51 -11.29
N ARG A 292 -18.18 -6.73 -10.97
CA ARG A 292 -17.59 -7.67 -11.93
C ARG A 292 -18.61 -8.52 -12.66
N GLY A 293 -19.89 -8.41 -12.33
CA GLY A 293 -20.96 -9.27 -12.89
C GLY A 293 -20.91 -10.71 -12.34
N GLU A 294 -20.18 -10.96 -11.26
CA GLU A 294 -20.16 -12.22 -10.53
C GLU A 294 -21.47 -12.26 -9.71
N GLY A 295 -22.45 -13.09 -10.10
CA GLY A 295 -23.75 -13.19 -9.40
C GLY A 295 -23.59 -13.61 -7.92
N LYS A 296 -24.58 -13.28 -7.09
CA LYS A 296 -24.67 -13.70 -5.67
C LYS A 296 -24.59 -15.24 -5.57
N GLY A 297 -23.40 -15.81 -5.43
CA GLY A 297 -23.21 -17.26 -5.33
C GLY A 297 -21.80 -17.77 -5.64
N GLY A 298 -20.93 -16.96 -6.19
CA GLY A 298 -19.52 -17.31 -6.32
C GLY A 298 -18.83 -17.21 -4.96
N SER A 299 -18.46 -18.35 -4.37
CA SER A 299 -17.68 -18.40 -3.12
C SER A 299 -16.42 -17.56 -3.28
N VAL A 300 -16.37 -16.42 -2.59
CA VAL A 300 -15.24 -15.48 -2.57
C VAL A 300 -13.97 -16.14 -2.02
N ASP A 301 -14.08 -17.29 -1.36
CA ASP A 301 -12.98 -18.02 -0.73
C ASP A 301 -12.45 -19.22 -1.53
N ALA A 302 -13.09 -19.66 -2.62
CA ALA A 302 -12.70 -20.88 -3.34
C ALA A 302 -11.34 -20.77 -4.09
N ASP A 303 -10.90 -19.57 -4.43
CA ASP A 303 -9.66 -19.35 -5.20
C ASP A 303 -8.41 -19.11 -4.32
N LEU A 304 -8.59 -19.00 -2.99
CA LEU A 304 -7.50 -18.71 -2.05
C LEU A 304 -6.89 -19.98 -1.41
N SER A 305 -7.55 -21.14 -1.54
CA SER A 305 -7.09 -22.42 -0.95
C SER A 305 -6.26 -23.29 -1.90
N ALA A 306 -6.09 -22.93 -3.16
CA ALA A 306 -5.50 -23.77 -4.21
C ALA A 306 -3.96 -23.78 -4.26
N LYS A 307 -3.23 -23.14 -3.31
CA LYS A 307 -1.75 -23.13 -3.29
C LYS A 307 -1.12 -23.51 -1.95
N ALA A 308 -1.78 -24.36 -1.16
CA ALA A 308 -1.19 -24.95 0.03
C ALA A 308 -1.17 -26.49 -0.07
N ALA A 309 -0.64 -27.04 -1.17
CA ALA A 309 -0.24 -28.44 -1.22
C ALA A 309 1.28 -28.49 -1.48
N PRO A 310 2.09 -29.10 -0.59
CA PRO A 310 3.47 -29.37 -0.89
C PRO A 310 3.52 -30.44 -1.98
N GLN A 311 4.31 -30.22 -3.01
CA GLN A 311 4.75 -31.30 -3.89
C GLN A 311 5.77 -32.09 -3.10
N GLU A 312 5.45 -33.40 -2.87
CA GLU A 312 6.38 -34.44 -2.46
C GLU A 312 7.48 -34.67 -3.51
#